data_a1cc07eca62625e796141b66b09994f4
#
_entry.id   a1cc07eca62625e796141b66b09994f4
#
_cell.length_a   1.000
_cell.length_b   1.000
_cell.length_c   1.000
_cell.angle_alpha   90.00
_cell.angle_beta   90.00
_cell.angle_gamma   90.00
#
_symmetry.space_group_name_H-M   'P 1'
#
loop_
_entity.id
_entity.type
_entity.pdbx_description
1 polymer ?
#
loop_
_entity_poly.entity_id
_entity_poly.type
_entity_poly.pdbx_seq_one_letter_code
_entity_poly.pdbx_strand_id
1 'polypeptide(L)'
;KAIRRQRQMCIRDRKNAIPENGIYDARTLGVPKMLILGLQHMFAMFGATVLVPLLTGLDVASTLLFAGLGTLFFHLVTGGKVPAFLGSSFAFLGGYAAITGLAGTAGYETMTKTELLPYACLGVACAGLVYLVLAALIRAVGANKVMRFFPPVVTGPIIIAIGLGLAGSAVDNCKTNWPVALVALAIIIVFNVWGRGMAKIIPILLGVLGSCAVAVIFALTLGQTITVGDAQYIAIAGKENLILFSTEALEQLKSAAWIGLPVTWKHTVFGGVDFSNTSLIISSIVAIMPISLATMMEHIGDISAISSTVGKNYIQ
;
A
#
# COMPACT_ATOMS: atom_id res chain seq x y z
N LYS A 1 -22.73 -25.86 36.41
CA LYS A 1 -21.94 -26.93 35.71
C LYS A 1 -22.24 -26.99 34.19
N ALA A 2 -23.53 -26.87 33.76
CA ALA A 2 -23.92 -26.90 32.36
C ALA A 2 -23.33 -25.74 31.54
N ILE A 3 -23.40 -24.49 32.02
CA ILE A 3 -22.87 -23.30 31.37
C ILE A 3 -21.33 -23.36 31.21
N ARG A 4 -20.64 -23.95 32.17
CA ARG A 4 -19.18 -24.15 32.11
C ARG A 4 -18.80 -25.22 31.07
N ARG A 5 -19.61 -26.27 30.92
CA ARG A 5 -19.48 -27.28 29.86
C ARG A 5 -19.76 -26.69 28.48
N GLN A 6 -20.81 -25.89 28.36
CA GLN A 6 -21.15 -25.21 27.11
C GLN A 6 -20.07 -24.22 26.69
N ARG A 7 -19.49 -23.41 27.63
CA ARG A 7 -18.35 -22.56 27.36
C ARG A 7 -17.10 -23.35 26.96
N GLN A 8 -16.83 -24.47 27.60
CA GLN A 8 -15.71 -25.35 27.23
C GLN A 8 -15.92 -26.02 25.87
N MET A 9 -17.19 -26.41 25.55
CA MET A 9 -17.56 -26.95 24.24
C MET A 9 -17.40 -25.88 23.15
N CYS A 10 -17.90 -24.66 23.33
CA CYS A 10 -17.69 -23.53 22.37
C CYS A 10 -16.24 -23.17 22.20
N ILE A 11 -15.40 -23.27 23.24
CA ILE A 11 -13.95 -23.03 23.14
C ILE A 11 -13.26 -24.19 22.42
N ARG A 12 -13.73 -25.42 22.63
CA ARG A 12 -13.23 -26.62 21.97
C ARG A 12 -13.66 -26.67 20.50
N ASP A 13 -14.88 -26.26 20.19
CA ASP A 13 -15.40 -26.18 18.83
C ASP A 13 -14.72 -25.04 18.04
N ARG A 14 -14.37 -23.90 18.68
CA ARG A 14 -13.52 -22.88 18.07
C ARG A 14 -12.07 -23.35 17.85
N LYS A 15 -11.54 -24.21 18.71
CA LYS A 15 -10.23 -24.85 18.49
C LYS A 15 -10.27 -25.89 17.36
N ASN A 16 -11.42 -26.51 17.14
CA ASN A 16 -11.63 -27.51 16.07
C ASN A 16 -12.16 -26.89 14.76
N ALA A 17 -12.51 -25.60 14.74
CA ALA A 17 -12.87 -24.84 13.54
C ALA A 17 -11.65 -24.34 12.75
N ILE A 18 -10.43 -24.70 13.18
CA ILE A 18 -9.23 -24.56 12.37
C ILE A 18 -9.36 -25.57 11.23
N PRO A 19 -9.28 -25.17 9.94
CA PRO A 19 -9.25 -26.11 8.84
C PRO A 19 -8.22 -27.19 9.15
N GLU A 20 -8.61 -28.47 9.08
CA GLU A 20 -7.72 -29.61 9.37
C GLU A 20 -6.39 -29.57 8.59
N ASN A 21 -6.29 -28.71 7.57
CA ASN A 21 -5.14 -28.49 6.70
C ASN A 21 -4.42 -27.15 6.92
N GLY A 22 -4.65 -26.44 8.02
CA GLY A 22 -3.94 -25.19 8.34
C GLY A 22 -2.47 -25.43 8.65
N ILE A 23 -1.56 -24.80 7.90
CA ILE A 23 -0.11 -24.91 8.12
C ILE A 23 0.35 -23.71 8.95
N TYR A 24 0.69 -23.97 10.21
CA TYR A 24 1.14 -22.92 11.15
C TYR A 24 2.66 -22.71 11.17
N ASP A 25 3.41 -23.72 10.72
CA ASP A 25 4.87 -23.63 10.59
C ASP A 25 5.24 -23.87 9.12
N ALA A 26 5.64 -22.82 8.44
CA ALA A 26 6.05 -22.87 7.03
C ALA A 26 7.26 -23.80 6.79
N ARG A 27 8.07 -24.06 7.81
CA ARG A 27 9.23 -24.96 7.71
C ARG A 27 8.83 -26.40 7.41
N THR A 28 7.63 -26.81 7.78
CA THR A 28 7.06 -28.15 7.50
C THR A 28 6.83 -28.38 6.01
N LEU A 29 6.74 -27.30 5.19
CA LEU A 29 6.52 -27.38 3.75
C LEU A 29 7.78 -27.70 2.94
N GLY A 30 8.96 -27.59 3.55
CA GLY A 30 10.24 -27.64 2.87
C GLY A 30 10.58 -26.35 2.10
N VAL A 31 11.87 -26.14 1.86
CA VAL A 31 12.41 -24.89 1.28
C VAL A 31 11.78 -24.51 -0.07
N PRO A 32 11.61 -25.43 -1.05
CA PRO A 32 11.08 -25.05 -2.36
C PRO A 32 9.65 -24.48 -2.28
N LYS A 33 8.75 -25.12 -1.52
CA LYS A 33 7.37 -24.64 -1.37
C LYS A 33 7.31 -23.33 -0.59
N MET A 34 8.15 -23.18 0.42
CA MET A 34 8.26 -21.94 1.20
C MET A 34 8.72 -20.77 0.33
N LEU A 35 9.69 -20.96 -0.57
CA LEU A 35 10.14 -19.93 -1.50
C LEU A 35 9.04 -19.55 -2.52
N ILE A 36 8.31 -20.51 -3.05
CA ILE A 36 7.18 -20.25 -3.96
C ILE A 36 6.10 -19.43 -3.27
N LEU A 37 5.74 -19.78 -2.03
CA LEU A 37 4.75 -19.03 -1.24
C LEU A 37 5.25 -17.62 -0.88
N GLY A 38 6.55 -17.47 -0.58
CA GLY A 38 7.17 -16.16 -0.36
C GLY A 38 7.13 -15.28 -1.60
N LEU A 39 7.48 -15.85 -2.76
CA LEU A 39 7.38 -15.15 -4.06
C LEU A 39 5.94 -14.75 -4.38
N GLN A 40 4.98 -15.63 -4.14
CA GLN A 40 3.57 -15.36 -4.28
C GLN A 40 3.11 -14.19 -3.40
N HIS A 41 3.54 -14.17 -2.14
CA HIS A 41 3.22 -13.10 -1.20
C HIS A 41 3.80 -11.76 -1.65
N MET A 42 5.04 -11.74 -2.17
CA MET A 42 5.67 -10.56 -2.74
C MET A 42 4.82 -9.97 -3.89
N PHE A 43 4.34 -10.80 -4.80
CA PHE A 43 3.47 -10.34 -5.89
C PHE A 43 2.08 -9.88 -5.42
N ALA A 44 1.52 -10.49 -4.38
CA ALA A 44 0.24 -10.07 -3.83
C ALA A 44 0.30 -8.64 -3.23
N MET A 45 1.44 -8.28 -2.64
CA MET A 45 1.66 -6.96 -2.03
C MET A 45 2.16 -5.89 -3.01
N PHE A 46 2.57 -6.29 -4.22
CA PHE A 46 3.18 -5.41 -5.21
C PHE A 46 2.28 -4.20 -5.55
N GLY A 47 0.98 -4.43 -5.80
CA GLY A 47 0.06 -3.38 -6.24
C GLY A 47 -0.01 -2.20 -5.27
N ALA A 48 -0.27 -2.45 -3.99
CA ALA A 48 -0.38 -1.40 -2.99
C ALA A 48 0.96 -0.70 -2.73
N THR A 49 2.05 -1.47 -2.63
CA THR A 49 3.37 -0.93 -2.26
C THR A 49 4.00 -0.07 -3.36
N VAL A 50 3.68 -0.34 -4.63
CA VAL A 50 4.17 0.45 -5.77
C VAL A 50 3.23 1.62 -6.09
N LEU A 51 1.91 1.44 -5.92
CA LEU A 51 0.94 2.48 -6.30
C LEU A 51 1.04 3.73 -5.44
N VAL A 52 1.26 3.59 -4.12
CA VAL A 52 1.38 4.76 -3.24
C VAL A 52 2.53 5.68 -3.64
N PRO A 53 3.79 5.21 -3.82
CA PRO A 53 4.86 6.08 -4.27
C PRO A 53 4.58 6.70 -5.65
N LEU A 54 3.98 5.98 -6.60
CA LEU A 54 3.60 6.55 -7.90
C LEU A 54 2.61 7.70 -7.77
N LEU A 55 1.62 7.59 -6.88
CA LEU A 55 0.61 8.64 -6.66
C LEU A 55 1.16 9.83 -5.87
N THR A 56 2.11 9.61 -4.97
CA THR A 56 2.70 10.67 -4.14
C THR A 56 3.89 11.36 -4.78
N GLY A 57 4.52 10.74 -5.79
CA GLY A 57 5.77 11.21 -6.41
C GLY A 57 7.02 10.78 -5.63
N LEU A 58 6.89 9.88 -4.64
CA LEU A 58 8.03 9.27 -3.96
C LEU A 58 8.77 8.32 -4.90
N ASP A 59 10.07 8.15 -4.67
CA ASP A 59 10.85 7.16 -5.39
C ASP A 59 10.42 5.74 -5.02
N VAL A 60 9.99 4.98 -6.04
CA VAL A 60 9.45 3.62 -5.87
C VAL A 60 10.50 2.68 -5.30
N ALA A 61 11.75 2.76 -5.77
CA ALA A 61 12.82 1.87 -5.36
C ALA A 61 13.19 2.08 -3.89
N SER A 62 13.33 3.34 -3.46
CA SER A 62 13.53 3.70 -2.06
C SER A 62 12.37 3.24 -1.18
N THR A 63 11.13 3.46 -1.62
CA THR A 63 9.93 3.05 -0.87
C THR A 63 9.88 1.54 -0.67
N LEU A 64 10.17 0.77 -1.71
CA LEU A 64 10.23 -0.70 -1.63
C LEU A 64 11.32 -1.18 -0.67
N LEU A 65 12.52 -0.57 -0.73
CA LEU A 65 13.60 -0.89 0.18
C LEU A 65 13.20 -0.67 1.64
N PHE A 66 12.68 0.52 1.95
CA PHE A 66 12.29 0.85 3.33
C PHE A 66 11.06 0.08 3.82
N ALA A 67 10.10 -0.26 2.94
CA ALA A 67 9.00 -1.16 3.27
C ALA A 67 9.51 -2.56 3.63
N GLY A 68 10.49 -3.08 2.87
CA GLY A 68 11.14 -4.34 3.16
C GLY A 68 11.90 -4.34 4.47
N LEU A 69 12.76 -3.32 4.70
CA LEU A 69 13.50 -3.15 5.95
C LEU A 69 12.57 -2.97 7.15
N GLY A 70 11.51 -2.17 7.01
CA GLY A 70 10.50 -1.98 8.05
C GLY A 70 9.77 -3.27 8.40
N THR A 71 9.43 -4.09 7.40
CA THR A 71 8.82 -5.41 7.60
C THR A 71 9.78 -6.37 8.32
N LEU A 72 11.05 -6.40 7.94
CA LEU A 72 12.05 -7.22 8.62
C LEU A 72 12.24 -6.78 10.08
N PHE A 73 12.30 -5.48 10.32
CA PHE A 73 12.37 -4.92 11.68
C PHE A 73 11.13 -5.29 12.50
N PHE A 74 9.93 -5.20 11.91
CA PHE A 74 8.70 -5.61 12.55
C PHE A 74 8.73 -7.09 12.95
N HIS A 75 9.17 -7.98 12.06
CA HIS A 75 9.31 -9.40 12.38
C HIS A 75 10.35 -9.67 13.47
N LEU A 76 11.44 -8.91 13.50
CA LEU A 76 12.43 -8.98 14.56
C LEU A 76 11.82 -8.64 15.93
N VAL A 77 11.11 -7.49 16.00
CA VAL A 77 10.49 -6.99 17.25
C VAL A 77 9.35 -7.91 17.72
N THR A 78 8.54 -8.44 16.79
CA THR A 78 7.43 -9.35 17.11
C THR A 78 7.87 -10.80 17.32
N GLY A 79 9.17 -11.10 17.13
CA GLY A 79 9.71 -12.46 17.22
C GLY A 79 9.08 -13.43 16.20
N GLY A 80 8.66 -12.92 15.03
CA GLY A 80 8.02 -13.70 13.97
C GLY A 80 6.63 -14.25 14.33
N LYS A 81 5.98 -13.71 15.38
CA LYS A 81 4.70 -14.22 15.87
C LYS A 81 3.52 -13.73 15.05
N VAL A 82 3.62 -12.58 14.40
CA VAL A 82 2.54 -11.95 13.62
C VAL A 82 2.87 -12.07 12.14
N PRO A 83 2.07 -12.81 11.34
CA PRO A 83 2.30 -12.98 9.92
C PRO A 83 1.74 -11.79 9.15
N ALA A 84 2.39 -10.64 9.22
CA ALA A 84 1.99 -9.43 8.52
C ALA A 84 3.17 -8.84 7.74
N PHE A 85 2.86 -8.27 6.58
CA PHE A 85 3.75 -7.42 5.79
C PHE A 85 3.36 -5.96 6.06
N LEU A 86 4.36 -5.09 6.22
CA LEU A 86 4.15 -3.65 6.37
C LEU A 86 4.49 -2.96 5.05
N GLY A 87 3.47 -2.51 4.34
CA GLY A 87 3.59 -1.74 3.10
C GLY A 87 3.22 -0.28 3.29
N SER A 88 3.14 0.43 2.18
CA SER A 88 2.68 1.83 2.15
C SER A 88 1.18 1.91 2.45
N SER A 89 0.76 2.87 3.28
CA SER A 89 -0.66 3.09 3.59
C SER A 89 -1.26 4.17 2.69
N PHE A 90 -2.41 3.86 2.09
CA PHE A 90 -3.21 4.80 1.31
C PHE A 90 -3.80 5.94 2.15
N ALA A 91 -3.93 5.77 3.45
CA ALA A 91 -4.46 6.80 4.34
C ALA A 91 -3.62 8.09 4.31
N PHE A 92 -2.31 7.98 4.10
CA PHE A 92 -1.42 9.15 4.05
C PHE A 92 -1.45 9.91 2.73
N LEU A 93 -2.10 9.43 1.66
CA LEU A 93 -2.14 10.13 0.37
C LEU A 93 -2.67 11.56 0.49
N GLY A 94 -3.73 11.77 1.29
CA GLY A 94 -4.24 13.11 1.56
C GLY A 94 -3.23 14.02 2.26
N GLY A 95 -2.43 13.46 3.17
CA GLY A 95 -1.35 14.19 3.85
C GLY A 95 -0.22 14.58 2.91
N TYR A 96 0.22 13.67 2.05
CA TYR A 96 1.20 13.98 1.00
C TYR A 96 0.67 15.06 0.06
N ALA A 97 -0.57 14.92 -0.41
CA ALA A 97 -1.19 15.91 -1.31
C ALA A 97 -1.33 17.30 -0.65
N ALA A 98 -1.65 17.36 0.64
CA ALA A 98 -1.76 18.62 1.39
C ALA A 98 -0.43 19.37 1.44
N ILE A 99 0.69 18.66 1.66
CA ILE A 99 2.02 19.30 1.73
C ILE A 99 2.58 19.59 0.34
N THR A 100 2.51 18.64 -0.60
CA THR A 100 3.01 18.88 -1.97
C THR A 100 2.16 19.87 -2.75
N GLY A 101 0.89 20.06 -2.36
CA GLY A 101 -0.01 21.06 -2.92
C GLY A 101 0.36 22.50 -2.54
N LEU A 102 1.26 22.71 -1.56
CA LEU A 102 1.78 24.03 -1.23
C LEU A 102 2.75 24.58 -2.31
N ALA A 103 3.27 23.72 -3.17
CA ALA A 103 4.17 24.14 -4.25
C ALA A 103 3.53 25.22 -5.14
N GLY A 104 4.21 26.35 -5.32
CA GLY A 104 3.72 27.49 -6.10
C GLY A 104 2.66 28.35 -5.40
N THR A 105 2.31 28.07 -4.13
CA THR A 105 1.41 28.94 -3.35
C THR A 105 2.17 30.07 -2.64
N ALA A 106 1.45 31.05 -2.12
CA ALA A 106 2.04 32.18 -1.39
C ALA A 106 2.94 31.70 -0.23
N GLY A 107 4.20 32.12 -0.27
CA GLY A 107 5.24 31.70 0.67
C GLY A 107 6.03 30.44 0.27
N TYR A 108 5.61 29.74 -0.80
CA TYR A 108 6.27 28.54 -1.34
C TYR A 108 6.39 28.59 -2.87
N GLU A 109 6.47 29.80 -3.44
CA GLU A 109 6.43 30.08 -4.88
C GLU A 109 7.60 29.46 -5.64
N THR A 110 8.76 29.34 -5.00
CA THR A 110 9.97 28.77 -5.58
C THR A 110 10.14 27.26 -5.31
N MET A 111 9.32 26.69 -4.44
CA MET A 111 9.45 25.27 -4.07
C MET A 111 8.70 24.36 -5.04
N THR A 112 9.36 23.30 -5.44
CA THR A 112 8.77 22.24 -6.25
C THR A 112 8.10 21.17 -5.37
N LYS A 113 7.19 20.38 -5.97
CA LYS A 113 6.57 19.25 -5.27
C LYS A 113 7.60 18.27 -4.72
N THR A 114 8.68 18.04 -5.46
CA THR A 114 9.77 17.12 -5.07
C THR A 114 10.52 17.61 -3.83
N GLU A 115 10.71 18.92 -3.68
CA GLU A 115 11.36 19.52 -2.50
C GLU A 115 10.47 19.51 -1.27
N LEU A 116 9.15 19.42 -1.43
CA LEU A 116 8.19 19.31 -0.33
C LEU A 116 8.00 17.89 0.16
N LEU A 117 8.32 16.86 -0.65
CA LEU A 117 8.15 15.45 -0.28
C LEU A 117 8.89 15.05 1.01
N PRO A 118 10.17 15.45 1.24
CA PRO A 118 10.87 15.14 2.48
C PRO A 118 10.17 15.68 3.74
N TYR A 119 9.51 16.83 3.65
CA TYR A 119 8.72 17.38 4.76
C TYR A 119 7.45 16.56 5.02
N ALA A 120 6.79 16.08 3.97
CA ALA A 120 5.67 15.16 4.13
C ALA A 120 6.14 13.84 4.75
N CYS A 121 7.29 13.30 4.34
CA CYS A 121 7.90 12.12 4.95
C CYS A 121 8.23 12.34 6.45
N LEU A 122 8.70 13.54 6.82
CA LEU A 122 8.91 13.90 8.23
C LEU A 122 7.58 13.88 9.01
N GLY A 123 6.51 14.43 8.45
CA GLY A 123 5.17 14.35 9.03
C GLY A 123 4.70 12.92 9.25
N VAL A 124 4.94 12.02 8.29
CA VAL A 124 4.64 10.57 8.42
C VAL A 124 5.51 9.91 9.50
N ALA A 125 6.79 10.27 9.59
CA ALA A 125 7.66 9.77 10.65
C ALA A 125 7.16 10.20 12.04
N CYS A 126 6.73 11.46 12.19
CA CYS A 126 6.10 11.94 13.43
C CYS A 126 4.76 11.24 13.71
N ALA A 127 3.95 10.94 12.70
CA ALA A 127 2.75 10.13 12.84
C ALA A 127 3.07 8.74 13.39
N GLY A 128 4.20 8.14 12.99
CA GLY A 128 4.71 6.89 13.55
C GLY A 128 4.97 6.95 15.05
N LEU A 129 5.41 8.10 15.60
CA LEU A 129 5.63 8.25 17.03
C LEU A 129 4.32 8.17 17.85
N VAL A 130 3.16 8.50 17.26
CA VAL A 130 1.86 8.38 17.93
C VAL A 130 1.54 6.90 18.24
N TYR A 131 2.07 5.97 17.47
CA TYR A 131 1.94 4.53 17.76
C TYR A 131 2.67 4.12 19.05
N LEU A 132 3.76 4.81 19.42
CA LEU A 132 4.42 4.58 20.69
C LEU A 132 3.52 5.00 21.87
N VAL A 133 2.77 6.11 21.70
CA VAL A 133 1.78 6.54 22.69
C VAL A 133 0.68 5.50 22.84
N LEU A 134 0.16 4.96 21.72
CA LEU A 134 -0.83 3.88 21.74
C LEU A 134 -0.27 2.63 22.41
N ALA A 135 0.97 2.24 22.11
CA ALA A 135 1.61 1.09 22.73
C ALA A 135 1.79 1.28 24.23
N ALA A 136 2.20 2.47 24.68
CA ALA A 136 2.29 2.81 26.08
C ALA A 136 0.92 2.76 26.77
N LEU A 137 -0.12 3.26 26.12
CA LEU A 137 -1.49 3.22 26.63
C LEU A 137 -1.99 1.76 26.76
N ILE A 138 -1.76 0.92 25.75
CA ILE A 138 -2.10 -0.50 25.79
C ILE A 138 -1.37 -1.19 26.94
N ARG A 139 -0.09 -0.88 27.15
CA ARG A 139 0.70 -1.45 28.27
C ARG A 139 0.19 -1.01 29.64
N ALA A 140 -0.27 0.25 29.77
CA ALA A 140 -0.72 0.82 31.05
C ALA A 140 -2.15 0.39 31.42
N VAL A 141 -3.06 0.37 30.45
CA VAL A 141 -4.51 0.20 30.67
C VAL A 141 -5.00 -1.20 30.29
N GLY A 142 -4.24 -1.90 29.45
CA GLY A 142 -4.54 -3.25 28.92
C GLY A 142 -5.26 -3.19 27.57
N ALA A 143 -4.93 -4.15 26.68
CA ALA A 143 -5.44 -4.24 25.32
C ALA A 143 -6.98 -4.27 25.26
N ASN A 144 -7.64 -5.04 26.13
CA ASN A 144 -9.10 -5.18 26.14
C ASN A 144 -9.86 -3.87 26.38
N LYS A 145 -9.29 -2.96 27.18
CA LYS A 145 -9.90 -1.65 27.46
C LYS A 145 -9.68 -0.70 26.28
N VAL A 146 -8.48 -0.68 25.72
CA VAL A 146 -8.15 0.15 24.55
C VAL A 146 -8.96 -0.27 23.34
N MET A 147 -9.08 -1.59 23.06
CA MET A 147 -9.87 -2.14 21.97
C MET A 147 -11.38 -1.82 22.07
N ARG A 148 -11.87 -1.45 23.24
CA ARG A 148 -13.26 -0.97 23.41
C ARG A 148 -13.50 0.37 22.70
N PHE A 149 -12.47 1.18 22.51
CA PHE A 149 -12.53 2.45 21.78
C PHE A 149 -12.42 2.24 20.26
N PHE A 150 -12.01 1.05 19.82
CA PHE A 150 -11.83 0.68 18.41
C PHE A 150 -12.77 -0.47 17.98
N PRO A 151 -14.10 -0.32 18.14
CA PRO A 151 -15.03 -1.37 17.77
C PRO A 151 -15.11 -1.49 16.24
N PRO A 152 -15.43 -2.68 15.68
CA PRO A 152 -15.56 -2.90 14.24
C PRO A 152 -16.55 -1.95 13.55
N VAL A 153 -17.52 -1.44 14.28
CA VAL A 153 -18.50 -0.45 13.79
C VAL A 153 -17.87 0.90 13.45
N VAL A 154 -16.69 1.20 14.01
CA VAL A 154 -15.92 2.42 13.73
C VAL A 154 -14.84 2.12 12.69
N THR A 155 -14.11 1.00 12.83
CA THR A 155 -13.01 0.66 11.92
C THR A 155 -13.49 0.39 10.49
N GLY A 156 -14.65 -0.28 10.32
CA GLY A 156 -15.24 -0.57 9.02
C GLY A 156 -15.52 0.69 8.18
N PRO A 157 -16.32 1.66 8.68
CA PRO A 157 -16.57 2.90 7.98
C PRO A 157 -15.31 3.72 7.64
N ILE A 158 -14.27 3.71 8.48
CA ILE A 158 -13.00 4.40 8.21
C ILE A 158 -12.31 3.78 7.00
N ILE A 159 -12.22 2.45 6.91
CA ILE A 159 -11.64 1.75 5.77
C ILE A 159 -12.44 2.04 4.50
N ILE A 160 -13.76 2.05 4.57
CA ILE A 160 -14.63 2.43 3.44
C ILE A 160 -14.37 3.87 3.02
N ALA A 161 -14.25 4.81 3.96
CA ALA A 161 -13.99 6.21 3.67
C ALA A 161 -12.63 6.41 2.98
N ILE A 162 -11.58 5.69 3.40
CA ILE A 162 -10.26 5.69 2.73
C ILE A 162 -10.42 5.20 1.27
N GLY A 163 -11.11 4.08 1.05
CA GLY A 163 -11.35 3.54 -0.29
C GLY A 163 -12.15 4.49 -1.19
N LEU A 164 -13.21 5.10 -0.67
CA LEU A 164 -14.01 6.09 -1.41
C LEU A 164 -13.22 7.37 -1.72
N GLY A 165 -12.34 7.80 -0.82
CA GLY A 165 -11.42 8.93 -1.06
C GLY A 165 -10.49 8.72 -2.25
N LEU A 166 -10.16 7.45 -2.57
CA LEU A 166 -9.32 7.08 -3.71
C LEU A 166 -10.11 6.93 -5.03
N ALA A 167 -11.44 6.88 -4.97
CA ALA A 167 -12.27 6.62 -6.15
C ALA A 167 -12.08 7.69 -7.24
N GLY A 168 -11.96 8.96 -6.86
CA GLY A 168 -11.67 10.06 -7.79
C GLY A 168 -10.37 9.83 -8.56
N SER A 169 -9.29 9.52 -7.86
CA SER A 169 -7.98 9.23 -8.48
C SER A 169 -8.04 8.01 -9.40
N ALA A 170 -8.78 6.96 -9.02
CA ALA A 170 -8.98 5.78 -9.87
C ALA A 170 -9.69 6.14 -11.18
N VAL A 171 -10.76 6.95 -11.11
CA VAL A 171 -11.49 7.41 -12.29
C VAL A 171 -10.60 8.28 -13.17
N ASP A 172 -9.81 9.19 -12.59
CA ASP A 172 -8.90 10.06 -13.35
C ASP A 172 -7.82 9.25 -14.08
N ASN A 173 -7.26 8.22 -13.45
CA ASN A 173 -6.32 7.31 -14.11
C ASN A 173 -7.01 6.51 -15.24
N CYS A 174 -8.26 6.09 -15.08
CA CYS A 174 -9.01 5.39 -16.13
C CYS A 174 -9.31 6.28 -17.35
N LYS A 175 -9.46 7.60 -17.15
CA LYS A 175 -9.73 8.55 -18.25
C LYS A 175 -8.65 8.53 -19.35
N THR A 176 -7.42 8.19 -18.99
CA THR A 176 -6.30 8.05 -19.95
C THR A 176 -6.57 6.98 -20.98
N ASN A 177 -7.19 5.85 -20.61
CA ASN A 177 -7.58 4.79 -21.55
C ASN A 177 -8.62 3.84 -20.93
N TRP A 178 -9.91 4.18 -21.06
CA TRP A 178 -11.00 3.37 -20.55
C TRP A 178 -11.03 1.93 -21.07
N PRO A 179 -10.83 1.65 -22.36
CA PRO A 179 -10.77 0.28 -22.87
C PRO A 179 -9.75 -0.59 -22.14
N VAL A 180 -8.52 -0.11 -21.96
CA VAL A 180 -7.46 -0.85 -21.24
C VAL A 180 -7.80 -0.99 -19.77
N ALA A 181 -8.35 0.05 -19.14
CA ALA A 181 -8.79 -0.01 -17.74
C ALA A 181 -9.91 -1.06 -17.52
N LEU A 182 -10.89 -1.13 -18.42
CA LEU A 182 -11.95 -2.15 -18.35
C LEU A 182 -11.40 -3.57 -18.56
N VAL A 183 -10.42 -3.76 -19.45
CA VAL A 183 -9.75 -5.05 -19.62
C VAL A 183 -9.03 -5.45 -18.34
N ALA A 184 -8.30 -4.53 -17.70
CA ALA A 184 -7.63 -4.79 -16.42
C ALA A 184 -8.63 -5.23 -15.35
N LEU A 185 -9.74 -4.48 -15.21
CA LEU A 185 -10.80 -4.80 -14.25
C LEU A 185 -11.46 -6.16 -14.54
N ALA A 186 -11.76 -6.46 -15.81
CA ALA A 186 -12.33 -7.75 -16.21
C ALA A 186 -11.40 -8.91 -15.87
N ILE A 187 -10.10 -8.78 -16.13
CA ILE A 187 -9.11 -9.81 -15.78
C ILE A 187 -9.08 -10.02 -14.26
N ILE A 188 -9.04 -8.93 -13.46
CA ILE A 188 -9.02 -9.01 -12.01
C ILE A 188 -10.27 -9.74 -11.50
N ILE A 189 -11.46 -9.39 -12.00
CA ILE A 189 -12.72 -10.02 -11.59
C ILE A 189 -12.73 -11.50 -11.95
N VAL A 190 -12.35 -11.86 -13.19
CA VAL A 190 -12.33 -13.24 -13.66
C VAL A 190 -11.41 -14.10 -12.78
N PHE A 191 -10.20 -13.65 -12.51
CA PHE A 191 -9.27 -14.43 -11.69
C PHE A 191 -9.66 -14.43 -10.19
N ASN A 192 -10.32 -13.40 -9.69
CA ASN A 192 -10.81 -13.37 -8.32
C ASN A 192 -11.98 -14.35 -8.12
N VAL A 193 -12.93 -14.39 -9.08
CA VAL A 193 -14.15 -15.21 -8.95
C VAL A 193 -13.91 -16.65 -9.39
N TRP A 194 -13.33 -16.86 -10.57
CA TRP A 194 -13.15 -18.20 -11.18
C TRP A 194 -11.72 -18.72 -11.10
N GLY A 195 -10.75 -17.90 -10.65
CA GLY A 195 -9.36 -18.33 -10.52
C GLY A 195 -9.19 -19.51 -9.57
N ARG A 196 -8.20 -20.36 -9.85
CA ARG A 196 -7.80 -21.50 -9.02
C ARG A 196 -6.32 -21.45 -8.72
N GLY A 197 -5.92 -21.96 -7.55
CA GLY A 197 -4.51 -21.99 -7.14
C GLY A 197 -3.88 -20.60 -7.07
N MET A 198 -2.72 -20.43 -7.67
CA MET A 198 -1.95 -19.18 -7.69
C MET A 198 -2.73 -18.00 -8.33
N ALA A 199 -3.45 -18.25 -9.40
CA ALA A 199 -4.15 -17.19 -10.15
C ALA A 199 -5.22 -16.47 -9.30
N LYS A 200 -5.84 -17.16 -8.34
CA LYS A 200 -6.81 -16.58 -7.40
C LYS A 200 -6.13 -15.66 -6.37
N ILE A 201 -4.85 -15.83 -6.12
CA ILE A 201 -4.12 -15.13 -5.05
C ILE A 201 -3.47 -13.85 -5.59
N ILE A 202 -3.14 -13.81 -6.89
CA ILE A 202 -2.47 -12.67 -7.55
C ILE A 202 -3.32 -12.01 -8.65
N PRO A 203 -4.63 -11.80 -8.46
CA PRO A 203 -5.50 -11.28 -9.53
C PRO A 203 -5.10 -9.88 -9.98
N ILE A 204 -4.62 -9.03 -9.07
CA ILE A 204 -4.18 -7.66 -9.39
C ILE A 204 -2.96 -7.69 -10.31
N LEU A 205 -1.96 -8.51 -10.01
CA LEU A 205 -0.78 -8.66 -10.87
C LEU A 205 -1.17 -9.16 -12.26
N LEU A 206 -2.06 -10.16 -12.34
CA LEU A 206 -2.55 -10.67 -13.61
C LEU A 206 -3.34 -9.61 -14.41
N GLY A 207 -4.10 -8.76 -13.70
CA GLY A 207 -4.77 -7.61 -14.30
C GLY A 207 -3.80 -6.60 -14.90
N VAL A 208 -2.76 -6.23 -14.16
CA VAL A 208 -1.71 -5.30 -14.63
C VAL A 208 -0.96 -5.88 -15.82
N LEU A 209 -0.46 -7.12 -15.72
CA LEU A 209 0.28 -7.76 -16.81
C LEU A 209 -0.58 -7.99 -18.04
N GLY A 210 -1.83 -8.44 -17.86
CA GLY A 210 -2.75 -8.68 -18.94
C GLY A 210 -3.17 -7.41 -19.68
N SER A 211 -3.49 -6.34 -18.94
CA SER A 211 -3.80 -5.04 -19.54
C SER A 211 -2.58 -4.42 -20.21
N CYS A 212 -1.39 -4.58 -19.65
CA CYS A 212 -0.15 -4.14 -20.26
C CYS A 212 0.11 -4.88 -21.59
N ALA A 213 -0.09 -6.20 -21.61
CA ALA A 213 0.01 -6.98 -22.85
C ALA A 213 -0.99 -6.52 -23.93
N VAL A 214 -2.23 -6.23 -23.55
CA VAL A 214 -3.24 -5.67 -24.47
C VAL A 214 -2.82 -4.29 -24.96
N ALA A 215 -2.30 -3.43 -24.08
CA ALA A 215 -1.80 -2.12 -24.48
C ALA A 215 -0.62 -2.21 -25.45
N VAL A 216 0.31 -3.17 -25.25
CA VAL A 216 1.41 -3.44 -26.19
C VAL A 216 0.89 -3.91 -27.55
N ILE A 217 -0.08 -4.84 -27.57
CA ILE A 217 -0.69 -5.31 -28.82
C ILE A 217 -1.34 -4.13 -29.56
N PHE A 218 -2.08 -3.28 -28.86
CA PHE A 218 -2.68 -2.10 -29.48
C PHE A 218 -1.63 -1.09 -29.96
N ALA A 219 -0.55 -0.90 -29.23
CA ALA A 219 0.55 -0.03 -29.64
C ALA A 219 1.24 -0.53 -30.92
N LEU A 220 1.43 -1.84 -31.04
CA LEU A 220 2.07 -2.45 -32.23
C LEU A 220 1.15 -2.50 -33.44
N THR A 221 -0.17 -2.63 -33.27
CA THR A 221 -1.13 -2.79 -34.36
C THR A 221 -1.80 -1.49 -34.80
N LEU A 222 -2.14 -0.64 -33.85
CA LEU A 222 -2.94 0.59 -34.00
C LEU A 222 -2.27 1.83 -33.45
N GLY A 223 -1.02 1.72 -32.94
CA GLY A 223 -0.34 2.80 -32.27
C GLY A 223 0.18 3.87 -33.25
N GLN A 224 0.03 5.12 -32.87
CA GLN A 224 0.71 6.27 -33.48
C GLN A 224 1.32 7.12 -32.39
N THR A 225 2.45 7.79 -32.71
CA THR A 225 3.06 8.76 -31.82
C THR A 225 2.31 10.08 -31.91
N ILE A 226 1.88 10.59 -30.76
CA ILE A 226 1.23 11.89 -30.61
C ILE A 226 2.06 12.75 -29.66
N THR A 227 1.97 14.08 -29.80
CA THR A 227 2.60 15.04 -28.89
C THR A 227 1.50 15.78 -28.14
N VAL A 228 1.55 15.74 -26.81
CA VAL A 228 0.63 16.47 -25.92
C VAL A 228 1.48 17.38 -25.02
N GLY A 229 1.44 18.67 -25.29
CA GLY A 229 2.39 19.64 -24.70
C GLY A 229 3.81 19.34 -25.17
N ASP A 230 4.75 19.23 -24.21
CA ASP A 230 6.16 18.92 -24.48
C ASP A 230 6.46 17.41 -24.45
N ALA A 231 5.48 16.57 -24.14
CA ALA A 231 5.66 15.14 -23.98
C ALA A 231 5.10 14.35 -25.18
N GLN A 232 5.80 13.27 -25.56
CA GLN A 232 5.38 12.34 -26.60
C GLN A 232 4.77 11.09 -25.98
N TYR A 233 3.70 10.62 -26.60
CA TYR A 233 2.95 9.43 -26.18
C TYR A 233 2.64 8.53 -27.38
N ILE A 234 2.48 7.24 -27.13
CA ILE A 234 1.90 6.30 -28.09
C ILE A 234 0.41 6.18 -27.76
N ALA A 235 -0.44 6.53 -28.71
CA ALA A 235 -1.90 6.47 -28.59
C ALA A 235 -2.52 5.63 -29.71
N ILE A 236 -3.80 5.30 -29.61
CA ILE A 236 -4.52 4.57 -30.67
C ILE A 236 -4.76 5.53 -31.85
N ALA A 237 -4.42 5.10 -33.07
CA ALA A 237 -4.60 5.89 -34.28
C ALA A 237 -6.05 6.37 -34.44
N GLY A 238 -6.23 7.66 -34.68
CA GLY A 238 -7.55 8.31 -34.79
C GLY A 238 -8.29 8.50 -33.45
N LYS A 239 -7.66 8.18 -32.33
CA LYS A 239 -8.19 8.36 -30.96
C LYS A 239 -7.12 8.86 -30.03
N GLU A 240 -6.68 10.09 -30.21
CA GLU A 240 -5.56 10.70 -29.49
C GLU A 240 -5.77 10.79 -27.97
N ASN A 241 -7.02 10.74 -27.50
CA ASN A 241 -7.37 10.65 -26.09
C ASN A 241 -7.17 9.27 -25.46
N LEU A 242 -6.83 8.23 -26.26
CA LEU A 242 -6.57 6.88 -25.75
C LEU A 242 -5.06 6.61 -25.74
N ILE A 243 -4.38 7.18 -24.76
CA ILE A 243 -2.94 7.00 -24.55
C ILE A 243 -2.65 5.58 -24.07
N LEU A 244 -1.61 4.96 -24.64
CA LEU A 244 -1.15 3.62 -24.28
C LEU A 244 0.15 3.67 -23.46
N PHE A 245 1.16 4.42 -23.94
CA PHE A 245 2.45 4.53 -23.30
C PHE A 245 3.04 5.94 -23.45
N SER A 246 3.81 6.39 -22.45
CA SER A 246 4.72 7.53 -22.57
C SER A 246 6.01 7.07 -23.24
N THR A 247 6.48 7.80 -24.26
CA THR A 247 7.79 7.53 -24.89
C THR A 247 8.93 7.81 -23.93
N GLU A 248 8.81 8.82 -23.09
CA GLU A 248 9.78 9.14 -22.04
C GLU A 248 9.94 7.98 -21.04
N ALA A 249 8.85 7.38 -20.58
CA ALA A 249 8.89 6.22 -19.68
C ALA A 249 9.59 5.01 -20.32
N LEU A 250 9.43 4.82 -21.64
CA LEU A 250 10.11 3.75 -22.38
C LEU A 250 11.61 4.01 -22.51
N GLU A 251 12.01 5.25 -22.72
CA GLU A 251 13.43 5.64 -22.76
C GLU A 251 14.09 5.53 -21.37
N GLN A 252 13.41 5.96 -20.32
CA GLN A 252 13.86 5.78 -18.94
C GLN A 252 14.04 4.29 -18.62
N LEU A 253 13.15 3.42 -19.08
CA LEU A 253 13.29 1.97 -18.89
C LEU A 253 14.52 1.42 -19.61
N LYS A 254 14.83 1.90 -20.82
CA LYS A 254 16.02 1.47 -21.58
C LYS A 254 17.33 1.94 -20.94
N SER A 255 17.33 3.13 -20.33
CA SER A 255 18.49 3.73 -19.68
C SER A 255 18.63 3.35 -18.21
N ALA A 256 17.66 2.65 -17.64
CA ALA A 256 17.66 2.29 -16.22
C ALA A 256 18.83 1.35 -15.89
N ALA A 257 19.54 1.65 -14.82
CA ALA A 257 20.61 0.80 -14.30
C ALA A 257 20.01 -0.48 -13.71
N TRP A 258 20.55 -1.63 -14.09
CA TRP A 258 20.13 -2.93 -13.57
C TRP A 258 20.44 -3.10 -12.08
N ILE A 259 21.51 -2.48 -11.60
CA ILE A 259 21.93 -2.50 -10.20
C ILE A 259 22.31 -1.06 -9.83
N GLY A 260 21.74 -0.56 -8.74
CA GLY A 260 22.02 0.76 -8.20
C GLY A 260 21.59 0.87 -6.74
N LEU A 261 22.10 1.86 -6.03
CA LEU A 261 21.60 2.19 -4.71
C LEU A 261 20.24 2.90 -4.86
N PRO A 262 19.15 2.35 -4.31
CA PRO A 262 17.81 2.88 -4.52
C PRO A 262 17.51 4.11 -3.64
N VAL A 263 18.51 4.75 -3.06
CA VAL A 263 18.34 5.88 -2.13
C VAL A 263 19.16 7.06 -2.58
N THR A 264 18.47 8.16 -2.89
CA THR A 264 19.10 9.45 -3.12
C THR A 264 19.01 10.28 -1.86
N TRP A 265 20.16 10.73 -1.33
CA TRP A 265 20.24 11.44 -0.05
C TRP A 265 19.31 12.66 0.03
N LYS A 266 19.23 13.45 -1.05
CA LYS A 266 18.36 14.63 -1.14
C LYS A 266 16.86 14.34 -1.02
N HIS A 267 16.44 13.10 -1.31
CA HIS A 267 15.04 12.68 -1.21
C HIS A 267 14.70 12.07 0.17
N THR A 268 15.70 11.97 1.05
CA THR A 268 15.48 11.53 2.44
C THR A 268 15.10 12.71 3.32
N VAL A 269 14.50 12.41 4.46
CA VAL A 269 14.19 13.42 5.50
C VAL A 269 15.46 14.13 5.97
N PHE A 270 16.57 13.41 6.11
CA PHE A 270 17.84 13.99 6.61
C PHE A 270 18.57 14.86 5.60
N GLY A 271 18.41 14.62 4.30
CA GLY A 271 19.08 15.38 3.24
C GLY A 271 18.21 16.37 2.50
N GLY A 272 16.87 16.23 2.61
CA GLY A 272 15.91 17.07 1.88
C GLY A 272 15.14 18.07 2.75
N VAL A 273 15.13 17.90 4.08
CA VAL A 273 14.47 18.86 4.98
C VAL A 273 15.43 19.93 5.42
N ASP A 274 15.08 21.18 5.16
CA ASP A 274 15.73 22.32 5.81
C ASP A 274 15.10 22.54 7.20
N PHE A 275 15.83 22.14 8.23
CA PHE A 275 15.39 22.23 9.62
C PHE A 275 15.28 23.68 10.14
N SER A 276 15.78 24.67 9.40
CA SER A 276 15.55 26.09 9.73
C SER A 276 14.13 26.55 9.37
N ASN A 277 13.48 25.91 8.41
CA ASN A 277 12.10 26.22 8.01
C ASN A 277 11.07 25.60 8.98
N THR A 278 11.05 26.11 10.20
CA THR A 278 10.18 25.62 11.30
C THR A 278 8.70 25.69 10.95
N SER A 279 8.27 26.68 10.17
CA SER A 279 6.87 26.85 9.76
C SER A 279 6.40 25.67 8.90
N LEU A 280 7.18 25.26 7.91
CA LEU A 280 6.84 24.13 7.03
C LEU A 280 6.90 22.81 7.76
N ILE A 281 7.85 22.63 8.68
CA ILE A 281 7.95 21.45 9.54
C ILE A 281 6.70 21.32 10.40
N ILE A 282 6.29 22.38 11.11
CA ILE A 282 5.09 22.35 11.94
C ILE A 282 3.86 22.09 11.10
N SER A 283 3.72 22.74 9.95
CA SER A 283 2.60 22.54 9.02
C SER A 283 2.51 21.08 8.57
N SER A 284 3.64 20.45 8.25
CA SER A 284 3.69 19.05 7.83
C SER A 284 3.29 18.09 8.96
N ILE A 285 3.77 18.35 10.18
CA ILE A 285 3.41 17.54 11.35
C ILE A 285 1.92 17.67 11.66
N VAL A 286 1.40 18.90 11.72
CA VAL A 286 -0.01 19.18 12.05
C VAL A 286 -0.96 18.60 10.99
N ALA A 287 -0.59 18.66 9.71
CA ALA A 287 -1.42 18.12 8.63
C ALA A 287 -1.44 16.60 8.60
N ILE A 288 -0.32 15.93 8.90
CA ILE A 288 -0.16 14.48 8.68
C ILE A 288 -0.33 13.66 9.96
N MET A 289 0.13 14.15 11.11
CA MET A 289 0.10 13.40 12.38
C MET A 289 -1.31 12.92 12.78
N PRO A 290 -2.40 13.68 12.61
CA PRO A 290 -3.75 13.18 12.94
C PRO A 290 -4.20 11.98 12.11
N ILE A 291 -3.65 11.79 10.91
CA ILE A 291 -3.95 10.66 10.02
C ILE A 291 -3.53 9.33 10.68
N SER A 292 -2.57 9.36 11.61
CA SER A 292 -2.17 8.18 12.39
C SER A 292 -3.34 7.51 13.12
N LEU A 293 -4.36 8.26 13.53
CA LEU A 293 -5.56 7.68 14.16
C LEU A 293 -6.33 6.79 13.19
N ALA A 294 -6.43 7.22 11.92
CA ALA A 294 -7.08 6.40 10.88
C ALA A 294 -6.25 5.15 10.55
N THR A 295 -4.93 5.27 10.43
CA THR A 295 -4.06 4.11 10.18
C THR A 295 -4.00 3.14 11.36
N MET A 296 -4.12 3.62 12.60
CA MET A 296 -4.28 2.74 13.77
C MET A 296 -5.55 1.90 13.68
N MET A 297 -6.68 2.51 13.26
CA MET A 297 -7.93 1.79 13.03
C MET A 297 -7.80 0.74 11.92
N GLU A 298 -7.12 1.10 10.82
CA GLU A 298 -6.82 0.21 9.72
C GLU A 298 -6.01 -1.01 10.20
N HIS A 299 -4.89 -0.79 10.89
CA HIS A 299 -4.05 -1.88 11.40
C HIS A 299 -4.77 -2.80 12.40
N ILE A 300 -5.60 -2.25 13.28
CA ILE A 300 -6.41 -3.05 14.20
C ILE A 300 -7.41 -3.90 13.41
N GLY A 301 -8.04 -3.33 12.39
CA GLY A 301 -8.95 -4.05 11.49
C GLY A 301 -8.25 -5.20 10.76
N ASP A 302 -7.07 -4.95 10.21
CA ASP A 302 -6.27 -5.93 9.48
C ASP A 302 -5.81 -7.08 10.36
N ILE A 303 -5.28 -6.77 11.57
CA ILE A 303 -4.87 -7.80 12.53
C ILE A 303 -6.08 -8.61 13.01
N SER A 304 -7.26 -7.98 13.16
CA SER A 304 -8.50 -8.70 13.49
C SER A 304 -8.92 -9.63 12.36
N ALA A 305 -8.83 -9.19 11.11
CA ALA A 305 -9.13 -10.00 9.93
C ALA A 305 -8.16 -11.19 9.81
N ILE A 306 -6.84 -10.94 9.97
CA ILE A 306 -5.82 -12.00 9.99
C ILE A 306 -6.12 -12.99 11.13
N SER A 307 -6.42 -12.50 12.33
CA SER A 307 -6.75 -13.35 13.50
C SER A 307 -7.95 -14.24 13.24
N SER A 308 -9.00 -13.72 12.58
CA SER A 308 -10.18 -14.49 12.25
C SER A 308 -9.90 -15.54 11.15
N THR A 309 -9.08 -15.19 10.17
CA THR A 309 -8.71 -16.09 9.06
C THR A 309 -7.82 -17.24 9.52
N VAL A 310 -6.85 -16.95 10.39
CA VAL A 310 -5.90 -17.96 10.91
C VAL A 310 -6.47 -18.73 12.11
N GLY A 311 -7.53 -18.22 12.74
CA GLY A 311 -8.11 -18.81 13.96
C GLY A 311 -7.26 -18.61 15.21
N LYS A 312 -6.29 -17.67 15.18
CA LYS A 312 -5.41 -17.33 16.30
C LYS A 312 -5.55 -15.83 16.63
N ASN A 313 -5.69 -15.52 17.92
CA ASN A 313 -5.77 -14.14 18.35
C ASN A 313 -4.36 -13.51 18.42
N TYR A 314 -4.11 -12.49 17.59
CA TYR A 314 -2.86 -11.75 17.53
C TYR A 314 -2.91 -10.39 18.28
N ILE A 315 -4.08 -10.04 18.83
CA ILE A 315 -4.28 -8.75 19.54
C ILE A 315 -4.02 -8.89 21.05
N GLN A 316 -3.91 -10.12 21.56
CA GLN A 316 -3.67 -10.39 22.99
C GLN A 316 -2.21 -10.61 23.29
#